data_6adf1d6aaf6f7787be93cdea34c769a9
#
_entry.id   6adf1d6aaf6f7787be93cdea34c769a9
#
_cell.length_a   1.000
_cell.length_b   1.000
_cell.length_c   1.000
_cell.angle_alpha   90.00
_cell.angle_beta   90.00
_cell.angle_gamma   90.00
#
_symmetry.space_group_name_H-M   'P 1'
#
loop_
_entity.id
_entity.type
_entity.pdbx_description
1 polymer ?
#
loop_
_entity_poly.entity_id
_entity_poly.type
_entity_poly.pdbx_seq_one_letter_code
_entity_poly.pdbx_strand_id
1 'polypeptide(L)'
;MWKLVGWSLALLVLVGCEATATSVPDVEQPTSVDPITDSKTISILAWNVESDGNDPSVIAEQLNAFNGYDIFCLQEVRAENFDRYTAALGRQFQSINGRTGRSDRLQISFDSERFELLETKELMEHRDFILNNGTHRSPLYVRLQDRVTGIQFIVMTNHLARGNAELRKQQAIGLREWGRDQNVGVINIGDFNMDYDFATERGNSAFLEIFRDNIFSWAKPVEFIDTNWADRDGDGKDNYPDSMLDFAFVPGPAKDRNPVCRVIVRDGDFSDDDSTSDHRPIELKLQ
;
A
#
# COMPACT_ATOMS: atom_id res chain seq x y z
N MET A 1 -49.83 54.40 43.28
CA MET A 1 -49.41 55.60 42.52
C MET A 1 -49.22 55.21 41.07
N TRP A 2 -50.07 55.69 40.25
CA TRP A 2 -50.13 55.46 38.81
C TRP A 2 -49.12 56.37 38.11
N LYS A 3 -48.40 55.84 37.10
CA LYS A 3 -47.91 56.70 36.01
C LYS A 3 -48.01 55.94 34.68
N LEU A 4 -48.83 56.50 33.82
CA LEU A 4 -48.97 56.27 32.41
C LEU A 4 -47.67 56.64 31.68
N VAL A 5 -47.25 55.86 30.69
CA VAL A 5 -46.31 56.30 29.71
C VAL A 5 -46.80 55.90 28.29
N GLY A 6 -46.77 56.88 27.43
CA GLY A 6 -47.48 56.96 26.18
C GLY A 6 -46.82 56.13 25.08
N TRP A 7 -47.63 55.81 24.10
CA TRP A 7 -47.27 55.15 22.82
C TRP A 7 -46.82 56.20 21.77
N SER A 8 -45.64 56.07 21.27
CA SER A 8 -45.24 56.81 20.05
C SER A 8 -45.25 55.86 18.85
N LEU A 9 -46.12 56.15 17.92
CA LEU A 9 -46.24 55.46 16.62
C LEU A 9 -45.12 55.95 15.70
N ALA A 10 -44.18 55.07 15.35
CA ALA A 10 -43.20 55.36 14.32
C ALA A 10 -43.65 54.73 13.00
N LEU A 11 -43.87 55.59 12.03
CA LEU A 11 -44.23 55.23 10.65
C LEU A 11 -42.99 54.76 9.90
N LEU A 12 -42.91 53.45 9.57
CA LEU A 12 -41.81 52.90 8.75
C LEU A 12 -42.20 53.00 7.29
N VAL A 13 -41.48 53.82 6.51
CA VAL A 13 -41.56 53.89 5.06
C VAL A 13 -40.73 52.76 4.50
N LEU A 14 -41.36 51.76 3.88
CA LEU A 14 -40.69 50.70 3.11
C LEU A 14 -40.31 51.26 1.74
N VAL A 15 -39.02 51.47 1.55
CA VAL A 15 -38.43 51.69 0.22
C VAL A 15 -38.11 50.29 -0.35
N GLY A 16 -38.85 49.91 -1.39
CA GLY A 16 -38.60 48.70 -2.11
C GLY A 16 -37.28 48.80 -2.90
N CYS A 17 -36.35 47.94 -2.56
CA CYS A 17 -35.16 47.71 -3.36
C CYS A 17 -35.40 46.46 -4.24
N GLU A 18 -35.63 46.65 -5.53
CA GLU A 18 -35.62 45.52 -6.50
C GLU A 18 -34.20 44.99 -6.60
N ALA A 19 -33.99 43.79 -6.04
CA ALA A 19 -32.76 43.05 -6.23
C ALA A 19 -32.80 42.36 -7.60
N THR A 20 -32.03 42.88 -8.53
CA THR A 20 -31.70 42.18 -9.79
C THR A 20 -30.89 40.92 -9.45
N ALA A 21 -31.50 39.77 -9.64
CA ALA A 21 -30.85 38.51 -9.54
C ALA A 21 -29.80 38.38 -10.67
N THR A 22 -28.52 38.56 -10.33
CA THR A 22 -27.42 38.13 -11.19
C THR A 22 -27.29 36.64 -11.09
N SER A 23 -27.55 35.93 -12.20
CA SER A 23 -27.30 34.50 -12.32
C SER A 23 -25.81 34.24 -12.09
N VAL A 24 -25.50 33.46 -11.03
CA VAL A 24 -24.19 32.88 -10.83
C VAL A 24 -23.96 31.86 -11.95
N PRO A 25 -22.85 31.89 -12.68
CA PRO A 25 -22.59 30.88 -13.67
C PRO A 25 -22.46 29.51 -12.97
N ASP A 26 -23.15 28.51 -13.52
CA ASP A 26 -23.02 27.12 -13.09
C ASP A 26 -21.53 26.75 -13.08
N VAL A 27 -21.01 26.46 -11.89
CA VAL A 27 -19.72 25.82 -11.75
C VAL A 27 -19.95 24.39 -12.23
N GLU A 28 -19.47 24.10 -13.44
CA GLU A 28 -19.38 22.73 -13.94
C GLU A 28 -18.66 21.91 -12.87
N GLN A 29 -19.37 20.96 -12.30
CA GLN A 29 -18.75 19.93 -11.45
C GLN A 29 -17.69 19.22 -12.32
N PRO A 30 -16.51 18.92 -11.77
CA PRO A 30 -15.52 18.17 -12.51
C PRO A 30 -16.16 16.83 -12.89
N THR A 31 -16.34 16.63 -14.18
CA THR A 31 -16.75 15.36 -14.76
C THR A 31 -15.81 14.30 -14.21
N SER A 32 -16.37 13.24 -13.61
CA SER A 32 -15.64 12.05 -13.20
C SER A 32 -14.80 11.61 -14.41
N VAL A 33 -13.50 11.82 -14.31
CA VAL A 33 -12.57 11.27 -15.31
C VAL A 33 -12.59 9.77 -15.04
N ASP A 34 -13.30 9.02 -15.89
CA ASP A 34 -13.16 7.57 -15.90
C ASP A 34 -11.66 7.27 -15.98
N PRO A 35 -11.13 6.37 -15.14
CA PRO A 35 -9.73 6.01 -15.24
C PRO A 35 -9.53 5.39 -16.62
N ILE A 36 -8.84 6.12 -17.50
CA ILE A 36 -8.30 5.54 -18.73
C ILE A 36 -7.32 4.49 -18.24
N THR A 37 -7.77 3.26 -18.17
CA THR A 37 -6.90 2.10 -17.97
C THR A 37 -6.10 1.97 -19.25
N ASP A 38 -4.94 2.65 -19.30
CA ASP A 38 -3.95 2.35 -20.33
C ASP A 38 -3.60 0.87 -20.17
N SER A 39 -3.95 0.05 -21.15
CA SER A 39 -3.76 -1.40 -21.11
C SER A 39 -2.31 -1.84 -20.86
N LYS A 40 -1.36 -0.90 -20.90
CA LYS A 40 0.07 -1.12 -20.63
C LYS A 40 0.47 -0.84 -19.18
N THR A 41 -0.31 -0.08 -18.43
CA THR A 41 -0.02 0.22 -17.03
C THR A 41 -0.23 -1.04 -16.18
N ILE A 42 0.76 -1.39 -15.35
CA ILE A 42 0.65 -2.43 -14.34
C ILE A 42 0.40 -1.75 -13.00
N SER A 43 -0.66 -2.17 -12.30
CA SER A 43 -1.06 -1.65 -10.99
C SER A 43 -0.93 -2.73 -9.92
N ILE A 44 -0.18 -2.43 -8.86
CA ILE A 44 0.10 -3.35 -7.75
C ILE A 44 -0.31 -2.68 -6.46
N LEU A 45 -1.03 -3.41 -5.61
CA LEU A 45 -1.31 -3.03 -4.23
C LEU A 45 -0.55 -3.95 -3.29
N ALA A 46 0.17 -3.41 -2.31
CA ALA A 46 0.76 -4.16 -1.22
C ALA A 46 0.16 -3.72 0.11
N TRP A 47 -0.13 -4.69 0.97
CA TRP A 47 -0.75 -4.43 2.25
C TRP A 47 -0.37 -5.50 3.28
N ASN A 48 0.22 -5.08 4.39
CA ASN A 48 0.28 -5.89 5.60
C ASN A 48 -1.11 -5.89 6.24
N VAL A 49 -1.74 -7.06 6.34
CA VAL A 49 -3.12 -7.18 6.81
C VAL A 49 -3.23 -7.55 8.29
N GLU A 50 -2.13 -7.52 9.05
CA GLU A 50 -2.05 -7.75 10.48
C GLU A 50 -2.71 -9.06 10.96
N SER A 51 -1.97 -10.14 10.98
CA SER A 51 -2.50 -11.51 11.23
C SER A 51 -3.14 -11.71 12.60
N ASP A 52 -2.78 -10.94 13.59
CA ASP A 52 -3.19 -11.13 15.00
C ASP A 52 -4.15 -10.05 15.53
N GLY A 53 -4.36 -8.94 14.83
CA GLY A 53 -5.18 -7.80 15.25
C GLY A 53 -6.47 -7.60 14.46
N ASN A 54 -6.56 -8.09 13.22
CA ASN A 54 -7.68 -7.81 12.33
C ASN A 54 -8.90 -8.73 12.50
N ASP A 55 -10.05 -8.29 11.94
CA ASP A 55 -11.16 -9.17 11.55
C ASP A 55 -11.00 -9.55 10.06
N PRO A 56 -10.78 -10.84 9.75
CA PRO A 56 -10.60 -11.28 8.38
C PRO A 56 -11.80 -10.98 7.45
N SER A 57 -12.99 -10.75 7.99
CA SER A 57 -14.16 -10.36 7.19
C SER A 57 -14.08 -8.91 6.78
N VAL A 58 -13.64 -8.03 7.69
CA VAL A 58 -13.39 -6.61 7.39
C VAL A 58 -12.29 -6.46 6.35
N ILE A 59 -11.16 -7.18 6.53
CA ILE A 59 -10.09 -7.19 5.52
C ILE A 59 -10.59 -7.66 4.15
N ALA A 60 -11.41 -8.72 4.10
CA ALA A 60 -11.98 -9.22 2.83
C ALA A 60 -12.91 -8.18 2.18
N GLU A 61 -13.73 -7.48 2.94
CA GLU A 61 -14.58 -6.39 2.43
C GLU A 61 -13.74 -5.23 1.89
N GLN A 62 -12.69 -4.85 2.58
CA GLN A 62 -11.76 -3.82 2.15
C GLN A 62 -10.99 -4.22 0.89
N LEU A 63 -10.54 -5.48 0.79
CA LEU A 63 -9.91 -6.03 -0.42
C LEU A 63 -10.88 -6.00 -1.61
N ASN A 64 -12.15 -6.36 -1.41
CA ASN A 64 -13.17 -6.29 -2.46
C ASN A 64 -13.46 -4.86 -2.92
N ALA A 65 -13.25 -3.87 -2.06
CA ALA A 65 -13.40 -2.46 -2.41
C ALA A 65 -12.24 -1.91 -3.26
N PHE A 66 -11.08 -2.58 -3.28
CA PHE A 66 -9.95 -2.21 -4.11
C PHE A 66 -10.13 -2.69 -5.55
N ASN A 67 -10.65 -1.80 -6.40
CA ASN A 67 -10.87 -2.09 -7.81
C ASN A 67 -9.73 -1.56 -8.69
N GLY A 68 -9.46 -2.23 -9.80
CA GLY A 68 -8.53 -1.76 -10.82
C GLY A 68 -7.06 -2.04 -10.55
N TYR A 69 -6.75 -2.92 -9.59
CA TYR A 69 -5.41 -3.44 -9.41
C TYR A 69 -5.25 -4.78 -10.13
N ASP A 70 -4.08 -4.97 -10.71
CA ASP A 70 -3.72 -6.18 -11.44
C ASP A 70 -3.09 -7.23 -10.52
N ILE A 71 -2.39 -6.78 -9.47
CA ILE A 71 -1.63 -7.65 -8.57
C ILE A 71 -1.80 -7.15 -7.13
N PHE A 72 -2.00 -8.09 -6.21
CA PHE A 72 -2.03 -7.86 -4.76
C PHE A 72 -0.91 -8.62 -4.08
N CYS A 73 -0.16 -7.93 -3.22
CA CYS A 73 0.92 -8.46 -2.41
C CYS A 73 0.57 -8.30 -0.94
N LEU A 74 0.13 -9.37 -0.29
CA LEU A 74 -0.32 -9.32 1.10
C LEU A 74 0.74 -9.91 2.03
N GLN A 75 0.93 -9.27 3.18
CA GLN A 75 1.78 -9.71 4.28
C GLN A 75 0.90 -10.02 5.50
N GLU A 76 1.40 -10.80 6.42
CA GLU A 76 0.70 -11.23 7.62
C GLU A 76 -0.62 -11.97 7.37
N VAL A 77 -0.67 -12.80 6.35
CA VAL A 77 -1.86 -13.60 6.04
C VAL A 77 -1.82 -14.92 6.80
N ARG A 78 -2.85 -15.20 7.59
CA ARG A 78 -3.05 -16.54 8.17
C ARG A 78 -3.49 -17.54 7.12
N ALA A 79 -2.99 -18.77 7.20
CA ALA A 79 -3.28 -19.80 6.20
C ALA A 79 -4.76 -20.06 5.97
N GLU A 80 -5.58 -19.98 7.01
CA GLU A 80 -7.02 -20.16 6.97
C GLU A 80 -7.76 -19.04 6.22
N ASN A 81 -7.13 -17.89 6.00
CA ASN A 81 -7.72 -16.74 5.31
C ASN A 81 -7.32 -16.62 3.83
N PHE A 82 -6.39 -17.45 3.33
CA PHE A 82 -5.94 -17.37 1.95
C PHE A 82 -7.07 -17.41 0.93
N ASP A 83 -7.96 -18.39 1.05
CA ASP A 83 -9.08 -18.57 0.11
C ASP A 83 -10.10 -17.43 0.24
N ARG A 84 -10.32 -16.93 1.46
CA ARG A 84 -11.22 -15.79 1.71
C ARG A 84 -10.72 -14.54 1.00
N TYR A 85 -9.43 -14.21 1.15
CA TYR A 85 -8.86 -13.02 0.53
C TYR A 85 -8.80 -13.16 -0.99
N THR A 86 -8.44 -14.34 -1.51
CA THR A 86 -8.52 -14.61 -2.95
C THR A 86 -9.92 -14.42 -3.50
N ALA A 87 -10.94 -14.95 -2.81
CA ALA A 87 -12.32 -14.82 -3.23
C ALA A 87 -12.82 -13.37 -3.24
N ALA A 88 -12.35 -12.56 -2.28
CA ALA A 88 -12.68 -11.13 -2.19
C ALA A 88 -12.17 -10.32 -3.37
N LEU A 89 -11.03 -10.69 -3.96
CA LEU A 89 -10.45 -10.02 -5.12
C LEU A 89 -11.20 -10.30 -6.43
N GLY A 90 -11.96 -11.42 -6.51
CA GLY A 90 -12.72 -11.80 -7.68
C GLY A 90 -12.17 -13.04 -8.40
N ARG A 91 -12.99 -13.59 -9.30
CA ARG A 91 -12.72 -14.89 -9.95
C ARG A 91 -11.54 -14.90 -10.91
N GLN A 92 -11.17 -13.75 -11.45
CA GLN A 92 -10.03 -13.60 -12.35
C GLN A 92 -8.69 -13.73 -11.62
N PHE A 93 -8.67 -13.58 -10.27
CA PHE A 93 -7.42 -13.65 -9.51
C PHE A 93 -7.01 -15.08 -9.18
N GLN A 94 -5.77 -15.39 -9.49
CA GLN A 94 -5.05 -16.57 -9.02
C GLN A 94 -4.10 -16.15 -7.90
N SER A 95 -4.05 -16.94 -6.83
CA SER A 95 -3.18 -16.65 -5.68
C SER A 95 -2.09 -17.69 -5.50
N ILE A 96 -0.92 -17.22 -5.11
CA ILE A 96 0.23 -18.01 -4.66
C ILE A 96 0.43 -17.72 -3.17
N ASN A 97 0.40 -18.77 -2.37
CA ASN A 97 0.43 -18.70 -0.92
C ASN A 97 1.78 -19.16 -0.38
N GLY A 98 2.40 -18.35 0.48
CA GLY A 98 3.60 -18.70 1.21
C GLY A 98 3.36 -19.85 2.20
N ARG A 99 4.37 -20.66 2.42
CA ARG A 99 4.34 -21.81 3.35
C ARG A 99 5.12 -21.55 4.62
N THR A 100 6.06 -20.60 4.56
CA THR A 100 6.89 -20.18 5.70
C THR A 100 6.20 -19.08 6.50
N GLY A 101 6.68 -18.79 7.73
CA GLY A 101 6.18 -17.69 8.55
C GLY A 101 5.13 -18.11 9.60
N ARG A 102 4.88 -19.41 9.81
CA ARG A 102 3.89 -19.91 10.80
C ARG A 102 2.49 -19.33 10.54
N SER A 103 2.00 -18.46 11.45
CA SER A 103 0.72 -17.74 11.30
C SER A 103 0.81 -16.49 10.43
N ASP A 104 2.01 -15.97 10.20
CA ASP A 104 2.29 -14.73 9.49
C ASP A 104 2.93 -15.05 8.15
N ARG A 105 2.11 -15.24 7.11
CA ARG A 105 2.54 -15.68 5.79
C ARG A 105 2.36 -14.59 4.75
N LEU A 106 2.90 -14.85 3.56
CA LEU A 106 2.80 -13.98 2.40
C LEU A 106 1.84 -14.56 1.37
N GLN A 107 1.14 -13.69 0.64
CA GLN A 107 0.29 -14.06 -0.48
C GLN A 107 0.50 -13.09 -1.64
N ILE A 108 0.61 -13.62 -2.86
CA ILE A 108 0.55 -12.84 -4.09
C ILE A 108 -0.64 -13.32 -4.90
N SER A 109 -1.54 -12.38 -5.23
CA SER A 109 -2.67 -12.63 -6.12
C SER A 109 -2.53 -11.77 -7.36
N PHE A 110 -2.77 -12.33 -8.55
CA PHE A 110 -2.65 -11.62 -9.82
C PHE A 110 -3.81 -11.98 -10.75
N ASP A 111 -4.15 -11.04 -11.62
CA ASP A 111 -5.16 -11.27 -12.66
C ASP A 111 -4.65 -12.32 -13.68
N SER A 112 -5.21 -13.51 -13.63
CA SER A 112 -4.83 -14.65 -14.50
C SER A 112 -5.29 -14.51 -15.94
N GLU A 113 -6.23 -13.61 -16.23
CA GLU A 113 -6.61 -13.28 -17.59
C GLU A 113 -5.53 -12.42 -18.28
N ARG A 114 -4.92 -11.50 -17.51
CA ARG A 114 -3.85 -10.62 -17.97
C ARG A 114 -2.48 -11.27 -17.93
N PHE A 115 -2.17 -12.02 -16.86
CA PHE A 115 -0.82 -12.56 -16.65
C PHE A 115 -0.76 -14.07 -16.73
N GLU A 116 0.33 -14.56 -17.27
CA GLU A 116 0.73 -15.96 -17.24
C GLU A 116 1.77 -16.19 -16.15
N LEU A 117 1.52 -17.13 -15.26
CA LEU A 117 2.47 -17.54 -14.24
C LEU A 117 3.53 -18.45 -14.86
N LEU A 118 4.79 -18.03 -14.84
CA LEU A 118 5.92 -18.80 -15.34
C LEU A 118 6.67 -19.54 -14.23
N GLU A 119 6.83 -18.91 -13.07
CA GLU A 119 7.57 -19.46 -11.93
C GLU A 119 7.06 -18.85 -10.62
N THR A 120 7.18 -19.63 -9.54
CA THR A 120 6.98 -19.14 -8.17
C THR A 120 7.94 -19.83 -7.21
N LYS A 121 8.41 -19.08 -6.21
CA LYS A 121 9.28 -19.62 -5.17
C LYS A 121 9.28 -18.76 -3.91
N GLU A 122 9.50 -19.42 -2.76
CA GLU A 122 9.94 -18.77 -1.53
C GLU A 122 11.47 -18.84 -1.43
N LEU A 123 12.10 -17.71 -1.14
CA LEU A 123 13.56 -17.61 -1.05
C LEU A 123 14.02 -17.80 0.37
N MET A 124 14.60 -18.96 0.70
CA MET A 124 15.19 -19.23 2.00
C MET A 124 16.57 -18.61 2.15
N GLU A 125 17.32 -18.60 1.07
CA GLU A 125 18.69 -18.10 1.02
C GLU A 125 19.06 -17.68 -0.40
N HIS A 126 20.07 -16.85 -0.52
CA HIS A 126 20.73 -16.53 -1.77
C HIS A 126 22.22 -16.31 -1.56
N ARG A 127 23.07 -17.11 -2.19
CA ARG A 127 24.53 -17.16 -1.95
C ARG A 127 24.80 -17.39 -0.45
N ASP A 128 25.54 -16.47 0.19
CA ASP A 128 25.90 -16.53 1.61
C ASP A 128 24.86 -15.80 2.51
N PHE A 129 23.76 -15.29 1.94
CA PHE A 129 22.75 -14.53 2.68
C PHE A 129 21.53 -15.40 3.01
N ILE A 130 21.23 -15.48 4.28
CA ILE A 130 20.04 -16.16 4.80
C ILE A 130 18.88 -15.15 4.76
N LEU A 131 17.87 -15.41 3.92
CA LEU A 131 16.66 -14.60 3.82
C LEU A 131 15.59 -15.04 4.82
N ASN A 132 15.62 -16.31 5.21
CA ASN A 132 14.78 -16.87 6.27
C ASN A 132 15.60 -17.88 7.10
N ASN A 133 15.69 -17.64 8.39
CA ASN A 133 16.38 -18.51 9.34
C ASN A 133 15.51 -19.64 9.91
N GLY A 134 14.38 -19.95 9.25
CA GLY A 134 13.43 -20.96 9.68
C GLY A 134 12.34 -20.49 10.65
N THR A 135 12.42 -19.24 11.14
CA THR A 135 11.43 -18.66 12.08
C THR A 135 10.60 -17.55 11.47
N HIS A 136 11.07 -16.96 10.37
CA HIS A 136 10.40 -15.89 9.62
C HIS A 136 9.78 -16.42 8.33
N ARG A 137 8.99 -15.57 7.67
CA ARG A 137 8.50 -15.78 6.32
C ARG A 137 9.62 -15.49 5.32
N SER A 138 9.73 -16.37 4.33
CA SER A 138 10.65 -16.19 3.22
C SER A 138 10.06 -15.19 2.22
N PRO A 139 10.87 -14.32 1.60
CA PRO A 139 10.42 -13.57 0.44
C PRO A 139 9.73 -14.49 -0.57
N LEU A 140 8.51 -14.12 -0.98
CA LEU A 140 7.70 -14.86 -1.94
C LEU A 140 7.71 -14.14 -3.27
N TYR A 141 8.01 -14.83 -4.38
CA TYR A 141 7.92 -14.23 -5.69
C TYR A 141 7.12 -15.06 -6.70
N VAL A 142 6.59 -14.34 -7.68
CA VAL A 142 6.04 -14.88 -8.91
C VAL A 142 6.76 -14.24 -10.09
N ARG A 143 7.11 -15.05 -11.10
CA ARG A 143 7.53 -14.58 -12.42
C ARG A 143 6.34 -14.65 -13.34
N LEU A 144 5.95 -13.50 -13.87
CA LEU A 144 4.78 -13.31 -14.71
C LEU A 144 5.20 -12.90 -16.12
N GLN A 145 4.39 -13.29 -17.11
CA GLN A 145 4.40 -12.71 -18.44
C GLN A 145 3.09 -11.96 -18.66
N ASP A 146 3.19 -10.68 -18.94
CA ASP A 146 2.04 -9.86 -19.34
C ASP A 146 1.60 -10.28 -20.75
N ARG A 147 0.39 -10.79 -20.91
CA ARG A 147 -0.17 -11.26 -22.19
C ARG A 147 -0.41 -10.12 -23.18
N VAL A 148 -0.57 -8.86 -22.66
CA VAL A 148 -0.79 -7.68 -23.49
C VAL A 148 0.50 -7.22 -24.15
N THR A 149 1.60 -7.19 -23.39
CA THR A 149 2.90 -6.65 -23.86
C THR A 149 3.92 -7.72 -24.21
N GLY A 150 3.71 -8.97 -23.78
CA GLY A 150 4.68 -10.05 -23.87
C GLY A 150 5.88 -9.92 -22.92
N ILE A 151 5.93 -8.88 -22.09
CA ILE A 151 7.04 -8.59 -21.19
C ILE A 151 6.99 -9.54 -19.99
N GLN A 152 8.14 -10.10 -19.64
CA GLN A 152 8.33 -10.87 -18.42
C GLN A 152 8.93 -10.02 -17.31
N PHE A 153 8.44 -10.21 -16.10
CA PHE A 153 8.93 -9.55 -14.90
C PHE A 153 8.67 -10.41 -13.66
N ILE A 154 9.31 -10.06 -12.57
CA ILE A 154 9.12 -10.71 -11.27
C ILE A 154 8.45 -9.71 -10.33
N VAL A 155 7.43 -10.17 -9.61
CA VAL A 155 6.89 -9.48 -8.44
C VAL A 155 7.22 -10.30 -7.21
N MET A 156 7.85 -9.65 -6.24
CA MET A 156 8.24 -10.23 -4.96
C MET A 156 7.59 -9.45 -3.82
N THR A 157 6.98 -10.16 -2.90
CA THR A 157 6.51 -9.58 -1.65
C THR A 157 7.38 -9.99 -0.48
N ASN A 158 7.55 -9.06 0.46
CA ASN A 158 8.40 -9.23 1.63
C ASN A 158 7.69 -8.79 2.89
N HIS A 159 8.11 -9.40 3.99
CA HIS A 159 7.91 -8.89 5.32
C HIS A 159 9.20 -9.19 6.11
N LEU A 160 10.11 -8.22 6.19
CA LEU A 160 11.43 -8.42 6.76
C LEU A 160 11.40 -8.41 8.29
N ALA A 161 12.53 -8.77 8.90
CA ALA A 161 12.64 -8.87 10.35
C ALA A 161 12.45 -7.53 11.06
N ARG A 162 11.40 -7.37 11.89
CA ARG A 162 11.15 -6.15 12.66
C ARG A 162 12.12 -6.02 13.85
N GLY A 163 12.17 -7.00 14.71
CA GLY A 163 12.90 -6.96 15.97
C GLY A 163 14.41 -7.19 15.89
N ASN A 164 14.97 -7.45 14.71
CA ASN A 164 16.38 -7.76 14.53
C ASN A 164 16.98 -6.97 13.35
N ALA A 165 17.59 -5.82 13.67
CA ALA A 165 18.14 -4.90 12.68
C ALA A 165 19.28 -5.53 11.83
N GLU A 166 20.12 -6.38 12.43
CA GLU A 166 21.20 -7.04 11.68
C GLU A 166 20.67 -8.08 10.72
N LEU A 167 19.69 -8.91 11.15
CA LEU A 167 19.04 -9.85 10.25
C LEU A 167 18.35 -9.11 9.10
N ARG A 168 17.59 -8.04 9.40
CA ARG A 168 16.93 -7.23 8.38
C ARG A 168 17.93 -6.66 7.37
N LYS A 169 19.09 -6.18 7.85
CA LYS A 169 20.17 -5.71 6.98
C LYS A 169 20.71 -6.83 6.09
N GLN A 170 20.94 -8.03 6.63
CA GLN A 170 21.38 -9.19 5.85
C GLN A 170 20.33 -9.61 4.81
N GLN A 171 19.05 -9.56 5.19
CA GLN A 171 17.95 -9.79 4.25
C GLN A 171 17.96 -8.77 3.10
N ALA A 172 18.13 -7.47 3.38
CA ALA A 172 18.22 -6.43 2.37
C ALA A 172 19.39 -6.65 1.39
N ILE A 173 20.56 -7.03 1.90
CA ILE A 173 21.73 -7.38 1.08
C ILE A 173 21.41 -8.60 0.20
N GLY A 174 20.86 -9.65 0.78
CA GLY A 174 20.52 -10.87 0.06
C GLY A 174 19.51 -10.64 -1.05
N LEU A 175 18.49 -9.82 -0.80
CA LEU A 175 17.50 -9.41 -1.81
C LEU A 175 18.13 -8.63 -2.96
N ARG A 176 19.05 -7.71 -2.65
CA ARG A 176 19.79 -6.96 -3.67
C ARG A 176 20.64 -7.88 -4.52
N GLU A 177 21.42 -8.78 -3.90
CA GLU A 177 22.27 -9.73 -4.63
C GLU A 177 21.43 -10.67 -5.49
N TRP A 178 20.31 -11.15 -4.96
CA TRP A 178 19.37 -11.95 -5.73
C TRP A 178 18.80 -11.18 -6.93
N GLY A 179 18.38 -9.92 -6.70
CA GLY A 179 17.88 -9.04 -7.77
C GLY A 179 18.92 -8.80 -8.88
N ARG A 180 20.21 -8.67 -8.51
CA ARG A 180 21.32 -8.52 -9.47
C ARG A 180 21.44 -9.72 -10.40
N ASP A 181 21.17 -10.92 -9.92
CA ASP A 181 21.30 -12.15 -10.68
C ASP A 181 20.10 -12.44 -11.60
N GLN A 182 19.03 -11.62 -11.52
CA GLN A 182 17.87 -11.82 -12.38
C GLN A 182 18.11 -11.26 -13.79
N ASN A 183 17.53 -11.95 -14.77
CA ASN A 183 17.60 -11.54 -16.18
C ASN A 183 16.35 -10.76 -16.65
N VAL A 184 15.42 -10.50 -15.74
CA VAL A 184 14.19 -9.71 -15.95
C VAL A 184 14.02 -8.70 -14.83
N GLY A 185 13.20 -7.68 -15.05
CA GLY A 185 12.91 -6.68 -14.03
C GLY A 185 12.26 -7.28 -12.77
N VAL A 186 12.74 -6.89 -11.60
CA VAL A 186 12.19 -7.31 -10.30
C VAL A 186 11.52 -6.13 -9.62
N ILE A 187 10.23 -6.26 -9.37
CA ILE A 187 9.44 -5.37 -8.51
C ILE A 187 9.42 -6.02 -7.13
N ASN A 188 9.92 -5.29 -6.14
CA ASN A 188 10.07 -5.79 -4.77
C ASN A 188 9.25 -4.89 -3.85
N ILE A 189 8.12 -5.38 -3.31
CA ILE A 189 7.11 -4.56 -2.64
C ILE A 189 6.61 -5.25 -1.35
N GLY A 190 6.21 -4.46 -0.34
CA GLY A 190 5.62 -4.95 0.91
C GLY A 190 6.20 -4.27 2.15
N ASP A 191 6.06 -4.92 3.30
CA ASP A 191 6.59 -4.47 4.58
C ASP A 191 8.07 -4.84 4.73
N PHE A 192 8.93 -3.85 4.65
CA PHE A 192 10.39 -4.03 4.80
C PHE A 192 10.89 -3.71 6.20
N ASN A 193 10.06 -3.17 7.08
CA ASN A 193 10.46 -2.73 8.41
C ASN A 193 11.72 -1.82 8.40
N MET A 194 11.85 -0.96 7.38
CA MET A 194 13.06 -0.15 7.17
C MET A 194 13.03 1.22 7.85
N ASP A 195 11.94 1.54 8.55
CA ASP A 195 11.77 2.74 9.40
C ASP A 195 12.28 4.03 8.70
N TYR A 196 11.63 4.43 7.59
CA TYR A 196 11.99 5.69 6.95
C TYR A 196 11.34 6.85 7.72
N ASP A 197 12.18 7.55 8.48
CA ASP A 197 11.79 8.69 9.32
C ASP A 197 11.57 9.93 8.47
N PHE A 198 10.40 10.57 8.59
CA PHE A 198 10.01 11.72 7.77
C PHE A 198 10.75 13.00 8.17
N ALA A 199 11.06 13.18 9.45
CA ALA A 199 11.70 14.38 9.95
C ALA A 199 13.17 14.46 9.52
N THR A 200 13.84 13.32 9.43
CA THR A 200 15.25 13.23 9.04
C THR A 200 15.45 12.85 7.59
N GLU A 201 14.40 12.40 6.90
CA GLU A 201 14.43 11.83 5.53
C GLU A 201 15.44 10.69 5.40
N ARG A 202 15.50 9.81 6.40
CA ARG A 202 16.45 8.69 6.44
C ARG A 202 15.76 7.39 6.82
N GLY A 203 16.11 6.35 6.09
CA GLY A 203 15.82 4.98 6.47
C GLY A 203 16.95 4.37 7.32
N ASN A 204 16.67 3.22 7.91
CA ASN A 204 17.67 2.48 8.68
C ASN A 204 18.77 1.85 7.79
N SER A 205 19.70 1.09 8.40
CA SER A 205 20.82 0.50 7.66
C SER A 205 20.39 -0.48 6.55
N ALA A 206 19.27 -1.18 6.71
CA ALA A 206 18.73 -2.07 5.68
C ALA A 206 18.23 -1.29 4.45
N PHE A 207 17.58 -0.14 4.68
CA PHE A 207 17.16 0.76 3.62
C PHE A 207 18.34 1.24 2.76
N LEU A 208 19.48 1.56 3.38
CA LEU A 208 20.69 1.99 2.64
C LEU A 208 21.29 0.84 1.83
N GLU A 209 21.20 -0.40 2.31
CA GLU A 209 21.76 -1.56 1.61
C GLU A 209 20.99 -1.93 0.36
N ILE A 210 19.65 -1.75 0.32
CA ILE A 210 18.84 -2.15 -0.83
C ILE A 210 19.18 -1.34 -2.10
N PHE A 211 19.63 -0.07 -1.94
CA PHE A 211 19.98 0.81 -3.06
C PHE A 211 21.40 0.67 -3.57
N ARG A 212 22.25 -0.02 -2.82
CA ARG A 212 23.64 -0.13 -3.20
C ARG A 212 23.76 -0.74 -4.60
N ASP A 213 24.66 -0.19 -5.39
CA ASP A 213 24.96 -0.62 -6.77
C ASP A 213 23.81 -0.40 -7.78
N ASN A 214 22.79 0.38 -7.45
CA ASN A 214 21.66 0.73 -8.32
C ASN A 214 20.89 -0.49 -8.88
N ILE A 215 20.88 -1.61 -8.15
CA ILE A 215 20.08 -2.79 -8.55
C ILE A 215 18.60 -2.48 -8.42
N PHE A 216 18.23 -1.80 -7.34
CA PHE A 216 16.90 -1.29 -7.10
C PHE A 216 16.88 0.23 -6.99
N SER A 217 15.77 0.82 -7.37
CA SER A 217 15.41 2.22 -7.12
C SER A 217 14.13 2.25 -6.30
N TRP A 218 14.06 3.14 -5.33
CA TRP A 218 12.83 3.36 -4.58
C TRP A 218 11.81 4.09 -5.44
N ALA A 219 10.64 3.50 -5.64
CA ALA A 219 9.47 4.22 -6.12
C ALA A 219 8.97 5.09 -4.94
N LYS A 220 9.60 6.25 -4.78
CA LYS A 220 9.30 7.18 -3.69
C LYS A 220 7.83 7.60 -3.77
N PRO A 221 7.05 7.52 -2.68
CA PRO A 221 5.65 7.93 -2.71
C PRO A 221 5.52 9.42 -3.02
N VAL A 222 4.41 9.77 -3.65
CA VAL A 222 4.10 11.17 -4.01
C VAL A 222 4.02 12.05 -2.76
N GLU A 223 3.50 11.49 -1.67
CA GLU A 223 3.42 12.12 -0.36
C GLU A 223 3.93 11.14 0.69
N PHE A 224 4.64 11.65 1.69
CA PHE A 224 5.02 10.87 2.86
C PHE A 224 3.84 10.83 3.82
N ILE A 225 3.28 9.63 3.95
CA ILE A 225 2.19 9.34 4.86
C ILE A 225 2.61 8.12 5.68
N ASP A 226 2.34 8.15 6.96
CA ASP A 226 2.63 7.06 7.87
C ASP A 226 1.93 5.76 7.41
N THR A 227 2.70 4.67 7.37
CA THR A 227 2.17 3.37 6.93
C THR A 227 1.95 2.37 8.05
N ASN A 228 2.31 2.71 9.28
CA ASN A 228 2.12 1.86 10.45
C ASN A 228 1.67 2.69 11.66
N TRP A 229 0.72 2.17 12.41
CA TRP A 229 0.17 2.79 13.60
C TRP A 229 0.12 1.80 14.75
N ALA A 230 0.34 2.26 15.97
CA ALA A 230 0.11 1.44 17.15
C ALA A 230 -0.22 2.31 18.37
N ASP A 231 -1.32 2.01 19.01
CA ASP A 231 -1.69 2.56 20.32
C ASP A 231 -1.46 1.49 21.40
N ARG A 232 -0.31 1.53 22.05
CA ARG A 232 0.08 0.53 23.07
C ARG A 232 -0.43 0.86 24.45
N ASP A 233 -0.76 2.10 24.72
CA ASP A 233 -1.20 2.58 26.02
C ASP A 233 -2.69 2.93 26.07
N GLY A 234 -3.39 2.82 24.94
CA GLY A 234 -4.84 2.99 24.84
C GLY A 234 -5.30 4.44 24.94
N ASP A 235 -4.42 5.40 24.59
CA ASP A 235 -4.75 6.82 24.67
C ASP A 235 -5.34 7.39 23.36
N GLY A 236 -5.47 6.56 22.33
CA GLY A 236 -6.00 6.92 21.02
C GLY A 236 -5.00 7.65 20.13
N LYS A 237 -3.70 7.60 20.46
CA LYS A 237 -2.64 8.23 19.67
C LYS A 237 -1.59 7.21 19.24
N ASP A 238 -0.95 7.51 18.13
CA ASP A 238 0.17 6.70 17.68
C ASP A 238 1.35 6.80 18.66
N ASN A 239 1.83 5.64 19.14
CA ASN A 239 3.01 5.53 19.99
C ASN A 239 4.31 5.47 19.16
N TYR A 240 4.25 5.39 17.84
CA TYR A 240 5.40 5.40 16.96
C TYR A 240 5.63 6.77 16.32
N PRO A 241 6.87 7.12 15.99
CA PRO A 241 7.13 8.26 15.13
C PRO A 241 6.56 8.04 13.73
N ASP A 242 6.05 9.09 13.11
CA ASP A 242 5.62 9.06 11.71
C ASP A 242 6.72 8.50 10.81
N SER A 243 6.47 7.36 10.20
CA SER A 243 7.46 6.65 9.39
C SER A 243 6.81 5.75 8.33
N MET A 244 7.62 5.31 7.38
CA MET A 244 7.22 4.26 6.46
C MET A 244 7.93 2.95 6.79
N LEU A 245 7.17 1.88 6.85
CA LEU A 245 7.64 0.49 6.91
C LEU A 245 7.46 -0.23 5.58
N ASP A 246 6.48 0.23 4.78
CA ASP A 246 6.05 -0.36 3.53
C ASP A 246 6.68 0.36 2.34
N PHE A 247 7.27 -0.39 1.43
CA PHE A 247 8.06 0.16 0.32
C PHE A 247 7.78 -0.56 -0.99
N ALA A 248 8.00 0.16 -2.09
CA ALA A 248 8.06 -0.39 -3.44
C ALA A 248 9.43 -0.08 -4.06
N PHE A 249 10.20 -1.11 -4.36
CA PHE A 249 11.47 -1.02 -5.06
C PHE A 249 11.30 -1.59 -6.46
N VAL A 250 11.77 -0.85 -7.45
CA VAL A 250 11.68 -1.19 -8.87
C VAL A 250 13.08 -1.38 -9.44
N PRO A 251 13.24 -2.03 -10.61
CA PRO A 251 14.54 -2.17 -11.23
C PRO A 251 15.23 -0.82 -11.38
N GLY A 252 16.49 -0.75 -11.01
CA GLY A 252 17.29 0.45 -11.18
C GLY A 252 18.09 0.46 -12.50
N PRO A 253 18.28 1.61 -13.09
CA PRO A 253 17.52 2.84 -12.95
C PRO A 253 16.16 2.74 -13.65
N ALA A 254 15.07 2.99 -12.94
CA ALA A 254 13.69 2.90 -13.42
C ALA A 254 13.35 4.00 -14.46
N LYS A 255 14.28 4.35 -15.35
CA LYS A 255 14.10 5.45 -16.29
C LYS A 255 12.99 5.24 -17.32
N ASP A 256 12.59 3.97 -17.54
CA ASP A 256 11.73 3.63 -18.69
C ASP A 256 10.27 3.31 -18.30
N ARG A 257 9.91 3.33 -16.99
CA ARG A 257 8.57 2.89 -16.54
C ARG A 257 7.82 3.88 -15.64
N ASN A 258 8.33 5.08 -15.45
CA ASN A 258 7.69 6.13 -14.65
C ASN A 258 6.91 5.60 -13.43
N PRO A 259 7.58 4.98 -12.43
CA PRO A 259 6.89 4.40 -11.30
C PRO A 259 6.20 5.49 -10.48
N VAL A 260 4.92 5.31 -10.19
CA VAL A 260 4.16 6.15 -9.28
C VAL A 260 3.75 5.31 -8.08
N CYS A 261 4.22 5.69 -6.90
CA CYS A 261 3.85 5.06 -5.64
C CYS A 261 3.00 6.03 -4.79
N ARG A 262 2.01 5.50 -4.08
CA ARG A 262 1.18 6.23 -3.12
C ARG A 262 0.87 5.37 -1.92
N VAL A 263 0.75 5.99 -0.76
CA VAL A 263 0.08 5.39 0.40
C VAL A 263 -1.41 5.62 0.23
N ILE A 264 -2.21 4.57 0.40
CA ILE A 264 -3.67 4.66 0.30
C ILE A 264 -4.22 5.05 1.66
N VAL A 265 -5.00 6.13 1.68
CA VAL A 265 -5.73 6.61 2.86
C VAL A 265 -7.21 6.54 2.57
N ARG A 266 -7.96 5.89 3.44
CA ARG A 266 -9.42 5.75 3.36
C ARG A 266 -10.03 6.03 4.72
N ASP A 267 -11.28 6.50 4.73
CA ASP A 267 -12.05 6.62 5.97
C ASP A 267 -12.31 5.24 6.57
N GLY A 268 -12.19 5.10 7.88
CA GLY A 268 -12.36 3.84 8.61
C GLY A 268 -11.22 2.83 8.44
N ASP A 269 -10.09 3.28 7.97
CA ASP A 269 -8.83 2.53 7.89
C ASP A 269 -7.91 2.87 9.06
N PHE A 270 -6.92 2.01 9.28
CA PHE A 270 -5.78 2.32 10.11
C PHE A 270 -6.19 2.59 11.55
N SER A 271 -5.81 3.69 12.16
CA SER A 271 -6.09 4.03 13.56
C SER A 271 -7.56 4.15 13.94
N ASP A 272 -8.47 4.18 12.98
CA ASP A 272 -9.88 4.46 13.23
C ASP A 272 -10.70 3.22 13.59
N ASP A 273 -10.20 2.02 13.28
CA ASP A 273 -10.92 0.76 13.49
C ASP A 273 -9.98 -0.40 13.84
N ASP A 274 -10.05 -0.88 15.08
CA ASP A 274 -9.27 -2.03 15.57
C ASP A 274 -9.57 -3.35 14.82
N SER A 275 -10.59 -3.41 13.99
CA SER A 275 -10.94 -4.59 13.20
C SER A 275 -10.19 -4.65 11.86
N THR A 276 -9.55 -3.57 11.46
CA THR A 276 -8.71 -3.50 10.27
C THR A 276 -7.23 -3.70 10.60
N SER A 277 -6.35 -3.41 9.66
CA SER A 277 -4.90 -3.53 9.84
C SER A 277 -4.31 -2.29 10.50
N ASP A 278 -3.26 -2.46 11.29
CA ASP A 278 -2.37 -1.42 11.79
C ASP A 278 -1.44 -0.86 10.69
N HIS A 279 -1.58 -1.31 9.45
CA HIS A 279 -0.86 -0.81 8.28
C HIS A 279 -1.80 -0.20 7.24
N ARG A 280 -1.36 0.89 6.60
CA ARG A 280 -1.95 1.41 5.35
C ARG A 280 -1.39 0.68 4.14
N PRO A 281 -2.22 0.37 3.14
CA PRO A 281 -1.73 -0.19 1.89
C PRO A 281 -0.95 0.84 1.07
N ILE A 282 0.01 0.34 0.27
CA ILE A 282 0.69 1.14 -0.74
C ILE A 282 0.31 0.67 -2.14
N GLU A 283 0.14 1.59 -3.07
CA GLU A 283 -0.03 1.29 -4.49
C GLU A 283 1.25 1.62 -5.27
N LEU A 284 1.53 0.82 -6.29
CA LEU A 284 2.55 1.07 -7.29
C LEU A 284 1.92 0.96 -8.68
N LYS A 285 2.07 1.99 -9.50
CA LYS A 285 1.72 1.98 -10.92
C LYS A 285 2.97 2.12 -11.77
N LEU A 286 3.08 1.26 -12.79
CA LEU A 286 4.20 1.23 -13.76
C LEU A 286 3.63 1.38 -15.16
N GLN A 287 4.11 2.38 -15.91
CA GLN A 287 3.72 2.64 -17.28
C GLN A 287 4.66 1.96 -18.29
#